data_4de171597e69684c72393202364b9b88
#
_entry.id   4de171597e69684c72393202364b9b88
#
_cell.length_a   1.000
_cell.length_b   1.000
_cell.length_c   1.000
_cell.angle_alpha   90.00
_cell.angle_beta   90.00
_cell.angle_gamma   90.00
#
_symmetry.space_group_name_H-M   'P 1'
#
loop_
_entity.id
_entity.type
_entity.pdbx_description
1 polymer ?
#
loop_
_entity_poly.entity_id
_entity_poly.type
_entity_poly.pdbx_seq_one_letter_code
_entity_poly.pdbx_strand_id
1 'polypeptide(L)'
;TRQIHIGGEPDPATGARAVPIYQTTSFEFRDAAHAQNLFALAEIGNIYTRIMNPTQGALEARLSSLEGGVTTAVGLPGALVVASGQAAETLAILTLAENGDHIVASPSLYGGTYNLFHYTLPKMGIEVTFVDDPHDLAEWAAAIRPNTKAFYGEVLANPRNDVFDIVGVSKVAHDNGIPLIVDNTVPTPYLI
;
A
#
# COMPACT_ATOMS: atom_id res chain seq x y z
N THR A 1 -8.30 8.35 19.54
CA THR A 1 -9.46 7.46 19.53
C THR A 1 -9.41 6.49 18.36
N ARG A 2 -9.21 6.95 17.10
CA ARG A 2 -9.14 6.10 15.92
C ARG A 2 -8.08 5.00 16.03
N GLN A 3 -6.87 5.33 16.46
CA GLN A 3 -5.75 4.39 16.64
C GLN A 3 -6.05 3.23 17.60
N ILE A 4 -7.03 3.40 18.52
CA ILE A 4 -7.32 2.42 19.56
C ILE A 4 -8.59 1.62 19.24
N HIS A 5 -9.62 2.26 18.71
CA HIS A 5 -10.97 1.68 18.69
C HIS A 5 -11.44 1.20 17.31
N ILE A 6 -10.98 1.82 16.22
CA ILE A 6 -11.44 1.42 14.89
C ILE A 6 -10.96 -0.01 14.56
N GLY A 7 -11.86 -0.80 13.96
CA GLY A 7 -11.61 -2.21 13.61
C GLY A 7 -11.63 -3.18 14.78
N GLY A 8 -11.91 -2.71 16.00
CA GLY A 8 -11.90 -3.52 17.22
C GLY A 8 -13.26 -3.59 17.92
N GLU A 9 -14.26 -4.19 17.28
CA GLU A 9 -15.52 -4.52 17.94
C GLU A 9 -15.32 -5.67 18.94
N PRO A 10 -16.08 -5.68 20.07
CA PRO A 10 -16.07 -6.83 20.96
C PRO A 10 -16.50 -8.11 20.23
N ASP A 11 -15.81 -9.21 20.50
CA ASP A 11 -16.15 -10.51 19.92
C ASP A 11 -17.59 -10.89 20.28
N PRO A 12 -18.47 -11.16 19.31
CA PRO A 12 -19.89 -11.38 19.56
C PRO A 12 -20.18 -12.69 20.30
N ALA A 13 -19.27 -13.67 20.25
CA ALA A 13 -19.46 -14.96 20.88
C ALA A 13 -19.01 -14.96 22.35
N THR A 14 -17.94 -14.20 22.67
CA THR A 14 -17.31 -14.24 24.00
C THR A 14 -17.36 -12.91 24.73
N GLY A 15 -17.63 -11.80 24.04
CA GLY A 15 -17.53 -10.45 24.57
C GLY A 15 -16.08 -9.97 24.77
N ALA A 16 -15.10 -10.70 24.24
CA ALA A 16 -13.69 -10.33 24.36
C ALA A 16 -13.45 -8.94 23.75
N ARG A 17 -12.82 -8.06 24.53
CA ARG A 17 -12.56 -6.67 24.10
C ARG A 17 -11.36 -6.57 23.16
N ALA A 18 -10.34 -7.39 23.36
CA ALA A 18 -9.20 -7.47 22.47
C ALA A 18 -9.59 -8.25 21.22
N VAL A 19 -9.05 -7.83 20.06
CA VAL A 19 -9.25 -8.57 18.80
C VAL A 19 -8.66 -9.97 18.94
N PRO A 20 -9.44 -11.05 18.75
CA PRO A 20 -8.92 -12.40 18.81
C PRO A 20 -7.87 -12.67 17.71
N ILE A 21 -6.93 -13.58 17.99
CA ILE A 21 -5.98 -14.05 17.00
C ILE A 21 -6.55 -15.30 16.32
N TYR A 22 -7.01 -15.15 15.08
CA TYR A 22 -7.60 -16.22 14.30
C TYR A 22 -6.51 -16.97 13.52
N GLN A 23 -5.88 -17.96 14.16
CA GLN A 23 -4.86 -18.83 13.55
C GLN A 23 -5.51 -19.95 12.73
N THR A 24 -6.16 -19.59 11.62
CA THR A 24 -6.80 -20.55 10.72
C THR A 24 -6.47 -20.23 9.27
N THR A 25 -6.51 -21.23 8.40
CA THR A 25 -6.33 -21.04 6.96
C THR A 25 -7.66 -20.81 6.24
N SER A 26 -8.72 -21.49 6.64
CA SER A 26 -10.04 -21.48 5.99
C SER A 26 -11.15 -21.24 6.99
N PHE A 27 -12.29 -20.79 6.45
CA PHE A 27 -13.51 -20.53 7.21
C PHE A 27 -14.64 -21.39 6.67
N GLU A 28 -15.56 -21.79 7.54
CA GLU A 28 -16.71 -22.59 7.18
C GLU A 28 -17.80 -21.75 6.51
N PHE A 29 -18.39 -22.27 5.45
CA PHE A 29 -19.56 -21.68 4.80
C PHE A 29 -20.85 -22.27 5.36
N ARG A 30 -21.91 -21.45 5.42
CA ARG A 30 -23.24 -21.92 5.85
C ARG A 30 -23.81 -22.95 4.88
N ASP A 31 -23.64 -22.68 3.57
CA ASP A 31 -24.10 -23.51 2.46
C ASP A 31 -23.40 -23.10 1.15
N ALA A 32 -23.73 -23.77 0.05
CA ALA A 32 -23.15 -23.50 -1.28
C ALA A 32 -23.51 -22.11 -1.81
N ALA A 33 -24.69 -21.59 -1.52
CA ALA A 33 -25.12 -20.26 -1.96
C ALA A 33 -24.32 -19.17 -1.23
N HIS A 34 -24.10 -19.33 0.07
CA HIS A 34 -23.23 -18.44 0.83
C HIS A 34 -21.79 -18.42 0.28
N ALA A 35 -21.23 -19.60 -0.01
CA ALA A 35 -19.91 -19.69 -0.63
C ALA A 35 -19.87 -18.93 -1.97
N GLN A 36 -20.84 -19.15 -2.83
CA GLN A 36 -20.94 -18.46 -4.12
C GLN A 36 -21.00 -16.93 -3.97
N ASN A 37 -21.80 -16.43 -3.02
CA ASN A 37 -21.94 -15.00 -2.77
C ASN A 37 -20.63 -14.37 -2.30
N LEU A 38 -19.90 -15.06 -1.40
CA LEU A 38 -18.59 -14.59 -0.90
C LEU A 38 -17.55 -14.52 -2.02
N PHE A 39 -17.46 -15.56 -2.87
CA PHE A 39 -16.51 -15.57 -3.99
C PHE A 39 -16.87 -14.55 -5.08
N ALA A 40 -18.17 -14.26 -5.24
CA ALA A 40 -18.64 -13.22 -6.16
C ALA A 40 -18.56 -11.80 -5.58
N LEU A 41 -18.12 -11.63 -4.32
CA LEU A 41 -18.15 -10.36 -3.56
C LEU A 41 -19.56 -9.72 -3.49
N ALA A 42 -20.60 -10.52 -3.62
CA ALA A 42 -21.99 -10.13 -3.40
C ALA A 42 -22.34 -10.09 -1.89
N GLU A 43 -21.58 -10.79 -1.08
CA GLU A 43 -21.59 -10.75 0.39
C GLU A 43 -20.15 -10.64 0.89
N ILE A 44 -19.89 -9.83 1.92
CA ILE A 44 -18.56 -9.72 2.54
C ILE A 44 -18.47 -10.68 3.70
N GLY A 45 -17.40 -11.46 3.76
CA GLY A 45 -17.14 -12.39 4.84
C GLY A 45 -15.82 -13.12 4.67
N ASN A 46 -15.50 -13.98 5.63
CA ASN A 46 -14.22 -14.68 5.64
C ASN A 46 -14.27 -15.93 4.78
N ILE A 47 -13.28 -16.11 3.92
CA ILE A 47 -13.13 -17.25 3.02
C ILE A 47 -11.86 -18.04 3.38
N TYR A 48 -10.72 -17.37 3.27
CA TYR A 48 -9.40 -17.97 3.41
C TYR A 48 -8.39 -16.92 3.84
N THR A 49 -7.53 -17.23 4.82
CA THR A 49 -6.64 -16.26 5.48
C THR A 49 -5.71 -15.50 4.53
N ARG A 50 -5.25 -16.11 3.43
CA ARG A 50 -4.45 -15.40 2.41
C ARG A 50 -5.21 -14.23 1.77
N ILE A 51 -6.55 -14.31 1.72
CA ILE A 51 -7.41 -13.29 1.12
C ILE A 51 -7.90 -12.32 2.20
N MET A 52 -8.37 -12.85 3.32
CA MET A 52 -8.91 -12.08 4.45
C MET A 52 -8.89 -12.87 5.75
N ASN A 53 -8.66 -12.18 6.85
CA ASN A 53 -8.68 -12.74 8.20
C ASN A 53 -9.16 -11.65 9.18
N PRO A 54 -10.04 -11.93 10.16
CA PRO A 54 -10.56 -10.91 11.07
C PRO A 54 -9.47 -10.19 11.86
N THR A 55 -8.38 -10.88 12.24
CA THR A 55 -7.25 -10.26 12.94
C THR A 55 -6.56 -9.22 12.07
N GLN A 56 -6.27 -9.56 10.81
CA GLN A 56 -5.68 -8.66 9.83
C GLN A 56 -6.65 -7.53 9.46
N GLY A 57 -7.92 -7.86 9.23
CA GLY A 57 -8.97 -6.91 8.87
C GLY A 57 -9.17 -5.81 9.93
N ALA A 58 -9.01 -6.11 11.21
CA ALA A 58 -9.05 -5.11 12.27
C ALA A 58 -7.93 -4.06 12.15
N LEU A 59 -6.72 -4.47 11.75
CA LEU A 59 -5.60 -3.58 11.48
C LEU A 59 -5.82 -2.78 10.19
N GLU A 60 -6.28 -3.43 9.12
CA GLU A 60 -6.59 -2.78 7.84
C GLU A 60 -7.66 -1.69 7.99
N ALA A 61 -8.74 -1.96 8.72
CA ALA A 61 -9.77 -0.98 9.01
C ALA A 61 -9.21 0.22 9.78
N ARG A 62 -8.32 -0.02 10.73
CA ARG A 62 -7.68 1.02 11.53
C ARG A 62 -6.75 1.90 10.71
N LEU A 63 -5.87 1.30 9.93
CA LEU A 63 -4.97 2.02 9.03
C LEU A 63 -5.73 2.81 7.98
N SER A 64 -6.72 2.19 7.31
CA SER A 64 -7.59 2.90 6.36
C SER A 64 -8.25 4.13 6.99
N SER A 65 -8.74 4.01 8.23
CA SER A 65 -9.33 5.15 8.96
C SER A 65 -8.33 6.27 9.28
N LEU A 66 -7.06 5.94 9.50
CA LEU A 66 -6.00 6.93 9.76
C LEU A 66 -5.57 7.62 8.47
N GLU A 67 -5.54 6.90 7.37
CA GLU A 67 -5.18 7.38 6.02
C GLU A 67 -6.38 7.96 5.23
N GLY A 68 -7.31 8.60 5.93
CA GLY A 68 -8.44 9.30 5.30
C GLY A 68 -9.74 8.51 5.18
N GLY A 69 -9.78 7.26 5.61
CA GLY A 69 -11.00 6.43 5.62
C GLY A 69 -11.40 5.90 4.24
N VAL A 70 -10.44 5.71 3.34
CA VAL A 70 -10.70 5.18 1.99
C VAL A 70 -11.22 3.75 2.08
N THR A 71 -12.22 3.45 1.26
CA THR A 71 -12.76 2.09 1.07
C THR A 71 -12.74 1.70 -0.40
N THR A 72 -12.67 0.40 -0.65
CA THR A 72 -12.83 -0.16 -2.00
C THR A 72 -14.27 -0.01 -2.50
N ALA A 73 -14.51 -0.23 -3.79
CA ALA A 73 -15.84 -0.18 -4.38
C ALA A 73 -16.84 -1.17 -3.74
N VAL A 74 -16.35 -2.25 -3.15
CA VAL A 74 -17.18 -3.26 -2.45
C VAL A 74 -17.26 -3.01 -0.93
N GLY A 75 -16.75 -1.88 -0.43
CA GLY A 75 -16.86 -1.47 0.98
C GLY A 75 -15.80 -2.06 1.91
N LEU A 76 -14.77 -2.73 1.39
CA LEU A 76 -13.62 -3.17 2.20
C LEU A 76 -12.71 -1.99 2.55
N PRO A 77 -11.94 -2.05 3.67
CA PRO A 77 -10.93 -1.04 3.96
C PRO A 77 -9.97 -0.83 2.78
N GLY A 78 -9.57 0.42 2.53
CA GLY A 78 -8.60 0.77 1.48
C GLY A 78 -7.15 0.49 1.86
N ALA A 79 -6.90 -0.24 2.94
CA ALA A 79 -5.58 -0.68 3.39
C ALA A 79 -5.43 -2.18 3.20
N LEU A 80 -4.22 -2.61 2.81
CA LEU A 80 -3.84 -4.02 2.74
C LEU A 80 -2.60 -4.24 3.61
N VAL A 81 -2.71 -5.14 4.58
CA VAL A 81 -1.59 -5.51 5.45
C VAL A 81 -0.86 -6.72 4.88
N VAL A 82 0.45 -6.60 4.75
CA VAL A 82 1.34 -7.66 4.25
C VAL A 82 2.50 -7.92 5.22
N ALA A 83 3.30 -8.93 4.96
CA ALA A 83 4.32 -9.42 5.89
C ALA A 83 5.52 -8.47 6.08
N SER A 84 5.74 -7.52 5.18
CA SER A 84 6.85 -6.55 5.26
C SER A 84 6.60 -5.33 4.37
N GLY A 85 7.32 -4.22 4.64
CA GLY A 85 7.34 -3.05 3.77
C GLY A 85 7.84 -3.39 2.37
N GLN A 86 8.87 -4.23 2.24
CA GLN A 86 9.36 -4.69 0.92
C GLN A 86 8.29 -5.45 0.12
N ALA A 87 7.44 -6.23 0.79
CA ALA A 87 6.29 -6.85 0.13
C ALA A 87 5.25 -5.81 -0.29
N ALA A 88 4.99 -4.80 0.55
CA ALA A 88 4.06 -3.71 0.25
C ALA A 88 4.52 -2.91 -0.99
N GLU A 89 5.79 -2.48 -1.02
CA GLU A 89 6.38 -1.77 -2.16
C GLU A 89 6.30 -2.60 -3.46
N THR A 90 6.74 -3.87 -3.38
CA THR A 90 6.71 -4.77 -4.54
C THR A 90 5.30 -4.92 -5.10
N LEU A 91 4.31 -5.15 -4.23
CA LEU A 91 2.92 -5.30 -4.64
C LEU A 91 2.34 -4.00 -5.21
N ALA A 92 2.66 -2.86 -4.59
CA ALA A 92 2.22 -1.55 -5.09
C ALA A 92 2.75 -1.29 -6.51
N ILE A 93 4.04 -1.52 -6.74
CA ILE A 93 4.66 -1.35 -8.06
C ILE A 93 4.07 -2.32 -9.08
N LEU A 94 4.02 -3.63 -8.77
CA LEU A 94 3.51 -4.65 -9.71
C LEU A 94 2.00 -4.55 -9.97
N THR A 95 1.26 -3.80 -9.16
CA THR A 95 -0.15 -3.48 -9.43
C THR A 95 -0.29 -2.41 -10.53
N LEU A 96 0.69 -1.52 -10.66
CA LEU A 96 0.67 -0.39 -11.59
C LEU A 96 1.51 -0.60 -12.84
N ALA A 97 2.61 -1.36 -12.74
CA ALA A 97 3.62 -1.50 -13.77
C ALA A 97 3.90 -2.96 -14.10
N GLU A 98 4.13 -3.24 -15.39
CA GLU A 98 4.50 -4.53 -15.94
C GLU A 98 5.73 -4.44 -16.85
N ASN A 99 6.11 -5.54 -17.48
CA ASN A 99 7.24 -5.55 -18.44
C ASN A 99 7.06 -4.50 -19.54
N GLY A 100 8.06 -3.65 -19.71
CA GLY A 100 8.08 -2.53 -20.65
C GLY A 100 7.61 -1.20 -20.06
N ASP A 101 7.16 -1.18 -18.79
CA ASP A 101 6.79 0.04 -18.10
C ASP A 101 7.97 0.71 -17.40
N HIS A 102 7.73 1.93 -16.93
CA HIS A 102 8.74 2.80 -16.33
C HIS A 102 8.19 3.44 -15.04
N ILE A 103 9.07 3.64 -14.05
CA ILE A 103 8.79 4.44 -12.85
C ILE A 103 9.89 5.48 -12.64
N VAL A 104 9.55 6.59 -11.99
CA VAL A 104 10.51 7.62 -11.54
C VAL A 104 10.61 7.58 -10.03
N ALA A 105 11.80 7.59 -9.49
CA ALA A 105 12.03 7.46 -8.06
C ALA A 105 13.01 8.51 -7.52
N SER A 106 12.83 8.87 -6.25
CA SER A 106 13.84 9.61 -5.49
C SER A 106 15.13 8.76 -5.37
N PRO A 107 16.32 9.36 -5.38
CA PRO A 107 17.57 8.67 -5.07
C PRO A 107 17.76 8.46 -3.56
N SER A 108 17.02 9.20 -2.74
CA SER A 108 17.08 9.12 -1.29
C SER A 108 16.07 8.08 -0.80
N LEU A 109 16.51 6.82 -0.74
CA LEU A 109 15.68 5.67 -0.41
C LEU A 109 16.38 4.75 0.60
N TYR A 110 15.58 3.97 1.32
CA TYR A 110 16.06 2.83 2.07
C TYR A 110 16.81 1.85 1.15
N GLY A 111 17.90 1.26 1.66
CA GLY A 111 18.74 0.38 0.85
C GLY A 111 18.03 -0.81 0.24
N GLY A 112 17.01 -1.36 0.92
CA GLY A 112 16.17 -2.44 0.39
C GLY A 112 15.35 -1.98 -0.81
N THR A 113 14.72 -0.82 -0.72
CA THR A 113 13.95 -0.18 -1.80
C THR A 113 14.85 0.15 -2.99
N TYR A 114 16.03 0.73 -2.73
CA TYR A 114 17.01 0.98 -3.78
C TYR A 114 17.40 -0.32 -4.51
N ASN A 115 17.69 -1.39 -3.77
CA ASN A 115 18.02 -2.69 -4.35
C ASN A 115 16.86 -3.29 -5.16
N LEU A 116 15.62 -3.16 -4.69
CA LEU A 116 14.44 -3.57 -5.42
C LEU A 116 14.37 -2.84 -6.76
N PHE A 117 14.51 -1.53 -6.75
CA PHE A 117 14.34 -0.67 -7.93
C PHE A 117 15.51 -0.77 -8.91
N HIS A 118 16.74 -0.80 -8.40
CA HIS A 118 17.93 -0.79 -9.24
C HIS A 118 18.28 -2.16 -9.81
N TYR A 119 18.01 -3.25 -9.06
CA TYR A 119 18.47 -4.58 -9.46
C TYR A 119 17.33 -5.58 -9.74
N THR A 120 16.21 -5.48 -9.03
CA THR A 120 15.15 -6.50 -9.12
C THR A 120 14.11 -6.16 -10.17
N LEU A 121 13.55 -4.96 -10.16
CA LEU A 121 12.55 -4.53 -11.14
C LEU A 121 13.04 -4.57 -12.58
N PRO A 122 14.30 -4.19 -12.90
CA PRO A 122 14.84 -4.33 -14.27
C PRO A 122 14.85 -5.78 -14.78
N LYS A 123 15.03 -6.78 -13.89
CA LYS A 123 14.93 -8.22 -14.28
C LYS A 123 13.50 -8.63 -14.66
N MET A 124 12.51 -7.87 -14.21
CA MET A 124 11.09 -8.04 -14.54
C MET A 124 10.70 -7.19 -15.76
N GLY A 125 11.66 -6.44 -16.35
CA GLY A 125 11.44 -5.57 -17.50
C GLY A 125 10.80 -4.22 -17.14
N ILE A 126 10.79 -3.82 -15.86
CA ILE A 126 10.34 -2.51 -15.41
C ILE A 126 11.55 -1.59 -15.27
N GLU A 127 11.56 -0.50 -16.04
CA GLU A 127 12.64 0.48 -15.97
C GLU A 127 12.45 1.46 -14.84
N VAL A 128 13.53 1.89 -14.20
CA VAL A 128 13.52 2.89 -13.12
C VAL A 128 14.49 4.00 -13.44
N THR A 129 14.00 5.24 -13.43
CA THR A 129 14.84 6.45 -13.46
C THR A 129 14.86 7.07 -12.05
N PHE A 130 16.05 7.19 -11.48
CA PHE A 130 16.25 7.99 -10.27
C PHE A 130 16.55 9.43 -10.71
N VAL A 131 15.87 10.41 -10.11
CA VAL A 131 16.24 11.83 -10.28
C VAL A 131 17.58 12.10 -9.59
N ASP A 132 18.32 13.10 -10.02
CA ASP A 132 19.61 13.45 -9.39
C ASP A 132 19.36 14.27 -8.11
N ASP A 133 18.47 15.27 -8.17
CA ASP A 133 18.01 16.05 -7.02
C ASP A 133 16.52 15.84 -6.75
N PRO A 134 16.13 15.18 -5.64
CA PRO A 134 14.74 14.94 -5.31
C PRO A 134 13.93 16.21 -5.00
N HIS A 135 14.60 17.35 -4.80
CA HIS A 135 13.97 18.66 -4.55
C HIS A 135 13.78 19.49 -5.83
N ASP A 136 14.40 19.11 -6.94
CA ASP A 136 14.18 19.77 -8.22
C ASP A 136 12.97 19.16 -8.96
N LEU A 137 11.84 19.83 -8.91
CA LEU A 137 10.60 19.40 -9.57
C LEU A 137 10.74 19.34 -11.11
N ALA A 138 11.69 20.09 -11.70
CA ALA A 138 11.93 20.02 -13.13
C ALA A 138 12.56 18.70 -13.56
N GLU A 139 13.41 18.11 -12.72
CA GLU A 139 13.97 16.77 -12.97
C GLU A 139 12.90 15.68 -12.96
N TRP A 140 11.96 15.73 -11.99
CA TRP A 140 10.82 14.82 -11.96
C TRP A 140 10.00 14.91 -13.24
N ALA A 141 9.70 16.14 -13.69
CA ALA A 141 8.95 16.36 -14.93
C ALA A 141 9.71 15.87 -16.17
N ALA A 142 11.02 16.12 -16.24
CA ALA A 142 11.88 15.72 -17.36
C ALA A 142 12.06 14.19 -17.45
N ALA A 143 11.97 13.47 -16.33
CA ALA A 143 12.08 12.01 -16.27
C ALA A 143 10.82 11.29 -16.77
N ILE A 144 9.71 11.98 -17.01
CA ILE A 144 8.45 11.36 -17.46
C ILE A 144 8.63 10.83 -18.89
N ARG A 145 8.17 9.60 -19.12
CA ARG A 145 8.11 8.92 -20.42
C ARG A 145 6.67 8.50 -20.72
N PRO A 146 6.32 8.17 -21.98
CA PRO A 146 4.97 7.70 -22.32
C PRO A 146 4.53 6.44 -21.56
N ASN A 147 5.49 5.63 -21.12
CA ASN A 147 5.27 4.40 -20.35
C ASN A 147 5.50 4.57 -18.83
N THR A 148 5.60 5.79 -18.32
CA THR A 148 5.74 6.03 -16.87
C THR A 148 4.42 5.73 -16.16
N LYS A 149 4.46 4.86 -15.15
CA LYS A 149 3.28 4.38 -14.41
C LYS A 149 3.17 4.89 -12.99
N ALA A 150 4.29 5.25 -12.36
CA ALA A 150 4.29 5.75 -10.99
C ALA A 150 5.52 6.62 -10.72
N PHE A 151 5.35 7.53 -9.76
CA PHE A 151 6.44 8.16 -9.03
C PHE A 151 6.57 7.50 -7.66
N TYR A 152 7.78 7.50 -7.10
CA TYR A 152 8.06 6.92 -5.79
C TYR A 152 9.02 7.77 -4.95
N GLY A 153 8.71 7.95 -3.65
CA GLY A 153 9.58 8.63 -2.69
C GLY A 153 9.32 8.19 -1.26
N GLU A 154 10.27 8.46 -0.36
CA GLU A 154 10.13 8.27 1.08
C GLU A 154 9.93 9.62 1.76
N VAL A 155 8.95 9.72 2.67
CA VAL A 155 8.67 10.98 3.40
C VAL A 155 9.88 11.51 4.15
N LEU A 156 10.58 10.61 4.83
CA LEU A 156 11.84 10.88 5.50
C LEU A 156 12.82 9.75 5.18
N ALA A 157 13.71 10.01 4.25
CA ALA A 157 14.59 9.01 3.66
C ALA A 157 15.57 8.40 4.67
N ASN A 158 15.67 7.08 4.69
CA ASN A 158 16.64 6.34 5.47
C ASN A 158 17.84 5.93 4.58
N PRO A 159 19.11 6.29 4.91
CA PRO A 159 19.57 6.95 6.14
C PRO A 159 19.80 8.46 6.03
N ARG A 160 19.50 9.07 4.89
CA ARG A 160 19.89 10.47 4.61
C ARG A 160 19.09 11.50 5.42
N ASN A 161 17.88 11.14 5.87
CA ASN A 161 16.92 12.04 6.53
C ASN A 161 16.50 13.24 5.64
N ASP A 162 16.59 13.10 4.33
CA ASP A 162 16.03 14.07 3.40
C ASP A 162 14.51 14.09 3.55
N VAL A 163 13.93 15.28 3.64
CA VAL A 163 12.47 15.44 3.72
C VAL A 163 11.92 15.59 2.31
N PHE A 164 11.01 14.70 1.94
CA PHE A 164 10.44 14.64 0.61
C PHE A 164 9.33 15.68 0.39
N ASP A 165 9.39 16.44 -0.69
CA ASP A 165 8.33 17.37 -1.08
C ASP A 165 7.13 16.62 -1.72
N ILE A 166 6.29 16.02 -0.85
CA ILE A 166 5.11 15.29 -1.29
C ILE A 166 4.19 16.18 -2.13
N VAL A 167 3.99 17.44 -1.74
CA VAL A 167 3.04 18.36 -2.39
C VAL A 167 3.53 18.72 -3.79
N GLY A 168 4.78 19.13 -3.93
CA GLY A 168 5.37 19.51 -5.22
C GLY A 168 5.45 18.31 -6.16
N VAL A 169 5.99 17.18 -5.71
CA VAL A 169 6.15 16.00 -6.55
C VAL A 169 4.81 15.36 -6.92
N SER A 170 3.82 15.31 -5.99
CA SER A 170 2.49 14.82 -6.33
C SER A 170 1.78 15.71 -7.37
N LYS A 171 1.99 17.02 -7.30
CA LYS A 171 1.44 17.91 -8.32
C LYS A 171 2.01 17.60 -9.70
N VAL A 172 3.34 17.45 -9.83
CA VAL A 172 3.97 17.07 -11.09
C VAL A 172 3.42 15.73 -11.60
N ALA A 173 3.31 14.71 -10.74
CA ALA A 173 2.78 13.41 -11.10
C ALA A 173 1.32 13.50 -11.57
N HIS A 174 0.44 14.12 -10.78
CA HIS A 174 -0.99 14.16 -11.05
C HIS A 174 -1.34 15.02 -12.27
N ASP A 175 -0.62 16.13 -12.51
CA ASP A 175 -0.76 16.93 -13.73
C ASP A 175 -0.50 16.12 -15.01
N ASN A 176 0.24 14.99 -14.88
CA ASN A 176 0.54 14.05 -15.96
C ASN A 176 -0.25 12.73 -15.87
N GLY A 177 -1.23 12.63 -14.97
CA GLY A 177 -2.06 11.43 -14.78
C GLY A 177 -1.31 10.25 -14.15
N ILE A 178 -0.19 10.50 -13.47
CA ILE A 178 0.66 9.50 -12.83
C ILE A 178 0.42 9.52 -11.31
N PRO A 179 0.21 8.37 -10.65
CA PRO A 179 0.14 8.30 -9.19
C PRO A 179 1.53 8.47 -8.55
N LEU A 180 1.55 9.06 -7.35
CA LEU A 180 2.71 9.08 -6.47
C LEU A 180 2.53 8.03 -5.37
N ILE A 181 3.50 7.12 -5.24
CA ILE A 181 3.61 6.17 -4.13
C ILE A 181 4.58 6.76 -3.10
N VAL A 182 4.18 6.78 -1.83
CA VAL A 182 4.98 7.36 -0.76
C VAL A 182 5.19 6.35 0.35
N ASP A 183 6.45 6.06 0.68
CA ASP A 183 6.80 5.31 1.88
C ASP A 183 6.80 6.24 3.10
N ASN A 184 5.84 6.02 3.99
CA ASN A 184 5.65 6.78 5.23
C ASN A 184 6.09 6.00 6.47
N THR A 185 7.05 5.10 6.33
CA THR A 185 7.50 4.21 7.43
C THR A 185 7.98 4.98 8.65
N VAL A 186 8.76 6.04 8.48
CA VAL A 186 9.36 6.78 9.59
C VAL A 186 8.35 7.71 10.26
N PRO A 187 7.64 8.63 9.55
CA PRO A 187 6.66 9.52 10.17
C PRO A 187 5.41 8.79 10.64
N THR A 188 4.97 7.76 9.92
CA THR A 188 3.73 6.99 10.14
C THR A 188 2.46 7.85 9.99
N PRO A 189 1.25 7.26 9.94
CA PRO A 189 -0.02 8.02 9.95
C PRO A 189 -0.25 8.86 11.22
N TYR A 190 0.74 8.94 12.11
CA TYR A 190 0.68 9.81 13.28
C TYR A 190 1.13 11.23 12.98
N LEU A 191 2.14 11.39 12.12
CA LEU A 191 2.72 12.70 11.79
C LEU A 191 2.27 13.24 10.42
N ILE A 192 1.95 12.36 9.49
CA ILE A 192 1.53 12.71 8.11
C ILE A 192 0.31 11.90 7.73
#